data_fc4f2d2df456acf1e1a844c3002ba1fd
#
_entry.id   fc4f2d2df456acf1e1a844c3002ba1fd
#
_cell.length_a   1.000
_cell.length_b   1.000
_cell.length_c   1.000
_cell.angle_alpha   90.00
_cell.angle_beta   90.00
_cell.angle_gamma   90.00
#
_symmetry.space_group_name_H-M   'P 1'
#
loop_
_entity.id
_entity.type
_entity.pdbx_description
1 polymer ?
#
loop_
_entity_poly.entity_id
_entity_poly.type
_entity_poly.pdbx_seq_one_letter_code
_entity_poly.pdbx_strand_id
1 'polypeptide(L)'
;MLVVHVFVKVKQESITAFKTATIENASNSLKEPGVARFDVVQQLNDPTSFVLVEVYRTTDDPAKHKETDHYKKWRDTVADMMAQPRSSVKYTNVFPDENGWDSMNK
;
A
#
# COMPACT_ATOMS: atom_id res chain seq x y z
N MET A 1 5.64 8.90 -12.56
CA MET A 1 5.28 7.97 -11.46
C MET A 1 3.80 7.61 -11.51
N LEU A 2 3.47 6.42 -11.11
CA LEU A 2 2.09 6.00 -10.89
C LEU A 2 1.85 5.96 -9.38
N VAL A 3 0.86 6.71 -8.90
CA VAL A 3 0.49 6.74 -7.48
C VAL A 3 -0.84 6.01 -7.33
N VAL A 4 -0.88 5.03 -6.42
CA VAL A 4 -2.10 4.26 -6.17
C VAL A 4 -2.50 4.46 -4.71
N HIS A 5 -3.73 4.90 -4.48
CA HIS A 5 -4.32 4.91 -3.14
C HIS A 5 -5.24 3.71 -3.01
N VAL A 6 -4.94 2.84 -2.06
CA VAL A 6 -5.78 1.68 -1.75
C VAL A 6 -6.55 2.00 -0.47
N PHE A 7 -7.87 2.01 -0.57
CA PHE A 7 -8.76 2.31 0.56
C PHE A 7 -9.20 1.01 1.20
N VAL A 8 -8.95 0.91 2.51
CA VAL A 8 -9.20 -0.32 3.27
C VAL A 8 -10.02 0.02 4.50
N LYS A 9 -11.07 -0.76 4.75
CA LYS A 9 -11.80 -0.72 6.00
C LYS A 9 -11.79 -2.11 6.62
N VAL A 10 -11.26 -2.21 7.83
CA VAL A 10 -11.13 -3.49 8.52
C VAL A 10 -12.16 -3.61 9.64
N LYS A 11 -12.40 -4.84 10.08
CA LYS A 11 -13.21 -5.11 11.24
C LYS A 11 -12.52 -4.54 12.49
N GLN A 12 -13.31 -4.10 13.45
CA GLN A 12 -12.80 -3.48 14.69
C GLN A 12 -11.79 -4.38 15.40
N GLU A 13 -12.05 -5.68 15.47
CA GLU A 13 -11.18 -6.65 16.14
C GLU A 13 -9.91 -6.98 15.36
N SER A 14 -9.81 -6.53 14.11
CA SER A 14 -8.69 -6.85 13.23
C SER A 14 -7.67 -5.72 13.08
N ILE A 15 -7.88 -4.57 13.73
CA ILE A 15 -7.03 -3.39 13.54
C ILE A 15 -5.55 -3.70 13.77
N THR A 16 -5.21 -4.29 14.92
CA THR A 16 -3.81 -4.59 15.27
C THR A 16 -3.19 -5.61 14.33
N ALA A 17 -3.93 -6.69 14.03
CA ALA A 17 -3.44 -7.73 13.12
C ALA A 17 -3.25 -7.20 11.70
N PHE A 18 -4.13 -6.32 11.25
CA PHE A 18 -4.01 -5.66 9.94
C PHE A 18 -2.76 -4.80 9.88
N LYS A 19 -2.51 -4.01 10.92
CA LYS A 19 -1.30 -3.16 10.99
C LYS A 19 -0.03 -4.00 10.88
N THR A 20 0.04 -5.08 11.65
CA THR A 20 1.23 -5.97 11.65
C THR A 20 1.48 -6.57 10.28
N ALA A 21 0.46 -7.14 9.66
CA ALA A 21 0.59 -7.76 8.33
C ALA A 21 0.94 -6.72 7.26
N THR A 22 0.36 -5.52 7.35
CA THR A 22 0.54 -4.47 6.34
C THR A 22 1.92 -3.81 6.44
N ILE A 23 2.44 -3.61 7.66
CA ILE A 23 3.81 -3.10 7.86
C ILE A 23 4.82 -4.08 7.26
N GLU A 24 4.64 -5.38 7.46
CA GLU A 24 5.50 -6.40 6.86
C GLU A 24 5.49 -6.33 5.34
N ASN A 25 4.31 -6.26 4.73
CA ASN A 25 4.20 -6.13 3.29
C ASN A 25 4.83 -4.83 2.78
N ALA A 26 4.54 -3.71 3.43
CA ALA A 26 5.10 -2.41 3.05
C ALA A 26 6.62 -2.40 3.12
N SER A 27 7.20 -2.95 4.19
CA SER A 27 8.64 -3.02 4.38
C SER A 27 9.32 -3.84 3.28
N ASN A 28 8.72 -4.95 2.89
CA ASN A 28 9.25 -5.79 1.80
C ASN A 28 9.01 -5.16 0.44
N SER A 29 7.90 -4.45 0.27
CA SER A 29 7.58 -3.75 -0.97
C SER A 29 8.61 -2.66 -1.30
N LEU A 30 9.14 -1.98 -0.29
CA LEU A 30 10.19 -0.96 -0.49
C LEU A 30 11.49 -1.53 -1.05
N LYS A 31 11.69 -2.83 -0.98
CA LYS A 31 12.87 -3.50 -1.56
C LYS A 31 12.68 -3.81 -3.05
N GLU A 32 11.47 -3.70 -3.57
CA GLU A 32 11.18 -3.94 -4.99
C GLU A 32 11.73 -2.78 -5.81
N PRO A 33 12.44 -3.06 -6.94
CA PRO A 33 13.02 -1.99 -7.76
C PRO A 33 11.97 -1.02 -8.32
N GLY A 34 10.75 -1.50 -8.58
CA GLY A 34 9.68 -0.68 -9.14
C GLY A 34 8.88 0.13 -8.14
N VAL A 35 9.13 -0.05 -6.84
CA VAL A 35 8.41 0.66 -5.78
C VAL A 35 9.27 1.82 -5.28
N ALA A 36 8.82 3.04 -5.53
CA ALA A 36 9.51 4.24 -5.08
C ALA A 36 9.12 4.60 -3.64
N ARG A 37 7.87 4.32 -3.25
CA ARG A 37 7.36 4.67 -1.93
C ARG A 37 6.17 3.78 -1.59
N PHE A 38 6.01 3.46 -0.29
CA PHE A 38 4.87 2.70 0.21
C PHE A 38 4.55 3.19 1.61
N ASP A 39 3.46 3.97 1.74
CA ASP A 39 3.02 4.52 3.03
C ASP A 39 1.75 3.83 3.48
N VAL A 40 1.63 3.63 4.79
CA VAL A 40 0.42 3.10 5.42
C VAL A 40 -0.08 4.15 6.39
N VAL A 41 -1.26 4.69 6.13
CA VAL A 41 -1.84 5.71 7.00
C VAL A 41 -3.20 5.27 7.51
N GLN A 42 -3.51 5.69 8.74
CA GLN A 42 -4.75 5.36 9.44
C GLN A 42 -5.55 6.64 9.64
N GLN A 43 -6.85 6.58 9.37
CA GLN A 43 -7.72 7.75 9.57
C GLN A 43 -7.78 8.10 11.04
N LEU A 44 -7.58 9.40 11.34
CA LEU A 44 -7.46 9.86 12.72
C LEU A 44 -8.73 9.61 13.54
N ASN A 45 -9.89 9.86 12.96
CA ASN A 45 -11.18 9.76 13.63
C ASN A 45 -11.95 8.46 13.29
N ASP A 46 -11.32 7.52 12.60
CA ASP A 46 -11.89 6.20 12.34
C ASP A 46 -10.76 5.17 12.23
N PRO A 47 -10.39 4.54 13.36
CA PRO A 47 -9.24 3.61 13.38
C PRO A 47 -9.41 2.37 12.52
N THR A 48 -10.61 2.06 12.02
CA THR A 48 -10.83 0.94 11.10
C THR A 48 -10.49 1.26 9.65
N SER A 49 -10.27 2.54 9.33
CA SER A 49 -10.05 3.01 7.96
C SER A 49 -8.58 3.33 7.73
N PHE A 50 -8.03 2.75 6.65
CA PHE A 50 -6.63 2.92 6.26
C PHE A 50 -6.54 3.32 4.79
N VAL A 51 -5.46 4.00 4.46
CA VAL A 51 -5.07 4.24 3.06
C VAL A 51 -3.65 3.74 2.89
N LEU A 52 -3.43 2.91 1.87
CA LEU A 52 -2.09 2.52 1.44
C LEU A 52 -1.72 3.43 0.28
N VAL A 53 -0.63 4.15 0.41
CA VAL A 53 -0.13 5.04 -0.64
C VAL A 53 1.05 4.35 -1.29
N GLU A 54 0.83 3.81 -2.48
CA GLU A 54 1.83 3.03 -3.21
C GLU A 54 2.30 3.86 -4.41
N VAL A 55 3.59 4.09 -4.51
CA VAL A 55 4.18 4.85 -5.61
C VAL A 55 5.08 3.95 -6.42
N TYR A 56 4.73 3.77 -7.69
CA TYR A 56 5.44 2.91 -8.63
C TYR A 56 6.17 3.76 -9.68
N ARG A 57 7.33 3.28 -10.12
CA ARG A 57 8.12 4.00 -11.12
C ARG A 57 7.51 3.93 -12.50
N THR A 58 6.86 2.81 -12.83
CA THR A 58 6.20 2.61 -14.13
C THR A 58 4.83 1.99 -13.97
N THR A 59 4.03 2.03 -15.04
CA THR A 59 2.69 1.43 -15.06
C THR A 59 2.71 -0.11 -15.03
N ASP A 60 3.87 -0.74 -15.27
CA ASP A 60 4.02 -2.19 -15.22
C ASP A 60 4.34 -2.71 -13.82
N ASP A 61 4.80 -1.86 -12.92
CA ASP A 61 5.28 -2.25 -11.60
C ASP A 61 4.18 -2.77 -10.66
N PRO A 62 2.93 -2.29 -10.70
CA PRO A 62 1.88 -2.90 -9.87
C PRO A 62 1.66 -4.38 -10.15
N ALA A 63 1.74 -4.81 -11.41
CA ALA A 63 1.61 -6.22 -11.76
C ALA A 63 2.76 -7.04 -11.19
N LYS A 64 3.97 -6.51 -11.24
CA LYS A 64 5.17 -7.16 -10.66
C LYS A 64 5.04 -7.27 -9.14
N HIS A 65 4.55 -6.21 -8.49
CA HIS A 65 4.31 -6.21 -7.04
C HIS A 65 3.36 -7.36 -6.65
N LYS A 66 2.29 -7.56 -7.41
CA LYS A 66 1.29 -8.59 -7.13
C LYS A 66 1.81 -10.02 -7.35
N GLU A 67 2.93 -10.19 -8.02
CA GLU A 67 3.57 -11.49 -8.19
C GLU A 67 4.53 -11.85 -7.05
N THR A 68 4.81 -10.91 -6.13
CA THR A 68 5.74 -11.16 -5.02
C THR A 68 5.12 -12.03 -3.95
N ASP A 69 5.98 -12.78 -3.24
CA ASP A 69 5.53 -13.63 -2.14
C ASP A 69 4.95 -12.81 -0.99
N HIS A 70 5.55 -11.64 -0.69
CA HIS A 70 5.06 -10.79 0.39
C HIS A 70 3.68 -10.20 0.08
N TYR A 71 3.39 -9.85 -1.18
CA TYR A 71 2.05 -9.40 -1.54
C TYR A 71 1.02 -10.52 -1.37
N LYS A 72 1.33 -11.72 -1.88
CA LYS A 72 0.41 -12.86 -1.82
C LYS A 72 0.14 -13.27 -0.37
N LYS A 73 1.17 -13.25 0.47
CA LYS A 73 1.01 -13.51 1.91
C LYS A 73 0.09 -12.48 2.55
N TRP A 74 0.33 -11.19 2.27
CA TRP A 74 -0.50 -10.11 2.79
C TRP A 74 -1.95 -10.26 2.35
N ARG A 75 -2.17 -10.44 1.06
CA ARG A 75 -3.51 -10.63 0.48
C ARG A 75 -4.29 -11.72 1.20
N ASP A 76 -3.66 -12.87 1.39
CA ASP A 76 -4.32 -14.03 2.01
C ASP A 76 -4.53 -13.81 3.51
N THR A 77 -3.57 -13.20 4.18
CA THR A 77 -3.64 -12.94 5.62
C THR A 77 -4.76 -11.96 5.96
N VAL A 78 -4.91 -10.89 5.17
CA VAL A 78 -5.88 -9.83 5.49
C VAL A 78 -7.27 -10.06 4.92
N ALA A 79 -7.46 -11.11 4.11
CA ALA A 79 -8.75 -11.35 3.44
C ALA A 79 -9.93 -11.39 4.40
N ASP A 80 -9.79 -12.06 5.54
CA ASP A 80 -10.87 -12.18 6.53
C ASP A 80 -10.98 -10.98 7.47
N MET A 81 -10.09 -10.02 7.35
CA MET A 81 -10.08 -8.81 8.18
C MET A 81 -10.92 -7.68 7.59
N MET A 82 -11.32 -7.79 6.32
CA MET A 82 -12.02 -6.72 5.62
C MET A 82 -13.46 -6.58 6.10
N ALA A 83 -13.85 -5.34 6.48
CA ALA A 83 -15.24 -5.00 6.77
C ALA A 83 -16.02 -4.75 5.49
N GLN A 84 -15.32 -4.41 4.41
CA GLN A 84 -15.88 -4.20 3.08
C GLN A 84 -14.78 -4.44 2.03
N PRO A 85 -15.12 -4.67 0.75
CA PRO A 85 -14.10 -4.85 -0.28
C PRO A 85 -13.18 -3.64 -0.38
N ARG A 86 -11.88 -3.89 -0.62
CA ARG A 86 -10.92 -2.82 -0.90
C ARG A 86 -11.25 -2.14 -2.21
N SER A 87 -10.94 -0.86 -2.30
CA SER A 87 -11.01 -0.11 -3.54
C SER A 87 -9.70 0.62 -3.77
N SER A 88 -9.45 1.02 -5.01
CA SER A 88 -8.24 1.78 -5.32
C SER A 88 -8.52 2.86 -6.35
N VAL A 89 -7.71 3.93 -6.27
CA VAL A 89 -7.71 5.03 -7.25
C VAL A 89 -6.28 5.24 -7.68
N LYS A 90 -6.08 5.40 -8.99
CA LYS A 90 -4.77 5.64 -9.59
C LYS A 90 -4.61 7.10 -9.93
N TYR A 91 -3.41 7.63 -9.67
CA TYR A 91 -3.06 9.03 -9.92
C TYR A 91 -1.73 9.10 -10.66
N THR A 92 -1.53 10.19 -11.39
CA THR A 92 -0.20 10.56 -11.86
C THR A 92 0.32 11.71 -11.02
N ASN A 93 1.63 11.78 -10.82
CA ASN A 93 2.23 12.86 -10.03
C ASN A 93 2.19 14.19 -10.80
N VAL A 94 1.83 15.24 -10.10
CA VAL A 94 1.91 16.61 -10.61
C VAL A 94 3.07 17.33 -9.94
N PHE A 95 3.17 17.19 -8.62
CA PHE A 95 4.24 17.71 -7.79
C PHE A 95 4.30 16.83 -6.52
N PRO A 96 5.49 16.45 -6.04
CA PRO A 96 6.80 16.69 -6.66
C PRO A 96 6.99 15.90 -7.96
N ASP A 97 8.05 16.22 -8.70
CA ASP A 97 8.44 15.44 -9.86
C ASP A 97 8.98 14.06 -9.42
N GLU A 98 9.41 13.24 -10.38
CA GLU A 98 9.84 11.88 -10.08
C GLU A 98 11.03 11.82 -9.12
N ASN A 99 11.94 12.76 -9.21
CA ASN A 99 13.09 12.82 -8.30
C ASN A 99 12.64 13.08 -6.85
N GLY A 100 11.65 13.93 -6.65
CA GLY A 100 11.10 14.21 -5.33
C GLY A 100 10.44 13.01 -4.69
N TRP A 101 9.71 12.21 -5.46
CA TRP A 101 9.10 10.98 -4.97
C TRP A 101 10.14 9.94 -4.57
N ASP A 102 11.23 9.86 -5.32
CA ASP A 102 12.26 8.85 -5.12
C ASP A 102 13.23 9.18 -3.99
N SER A 103 13.36 10.45 -3.62
CA SER A 103 14.31 10.90 -2.59
C SER A 103 14.05 10.28 -1.22
N MET A 104 12.84 9.85 -0.95
CA MET A 104 12.46 9.24 0.33
C MET A 104 13.15 7.90 0.61
N ASN A 105 13.67 7.25 -0.42
CA ASN A 105 14.30 5.93 -0.30
C ASN A 105 15.83 5.97 -0.23
N LYS A 106 16.40 7.15 -0.02
CA LYS A 106 17.87 7.33 0.01
C LYS A 106 18.43 7.45 1.41
#